data_1473b54f29656dad4a74914501666c82
#
_entry.id   1473b54f29656dad4a74914501666c82
#
_cell.length_a   1.000
_cell.length_b   1.000
_cell.length_c   1.000
_cell.angle_alpha   90.00
_cell.angle_beta   90.00
_cell.angle_gamma   90.00
#
_symmetry.space_group_name_H-M   'P 1'
#
loop_
_entity.id
_entity.type
_entity.pdbx_description
1 polymer ?
#
loop_
_entity_poly.entity_id
_entity_poly.type
_entity_poly.pdbx_seq_one_letter_code
_entity_poly.pdbx_strand_id
1 'polypeptide(L)'
;MANREERIKAIQSEWDNNPRWKDVKRGYTAEAVERLRGSLKVEYTLARQGAEKLWKLLNEEPYVNALGALTGGQAVQQVKAGLKAIYLSLSLIHI
;
A
#
# COMPACT_ATOMS: atom_id res chain seq x y z
N MET A 1 16.17 11.75 -15.78
CA MET A 1 15.61 10.41 -15.51
C MET A 1 16.69 9.50 -14.95
N ALA A 2 16.34 8.67 -14.00
CA ALA A 2 17.27 7.69 -13.45
C ALA A 2 17.61 6.64 -14.51
N ASN A 3 18.89 6.25 -14.61
CA ASN A 3 19.31 5.16 -15.47
C ASN A 3 18.99 3.80 -14.81
N ARG A 4 19.26 2.71 -15.52
CA ARG A 4 18.97 1.37 -15.03
C ARG A 4 19.68 1.06 -13.71
N GLU A 5 20.96 1.42 -13.60
CA GLU A 5 21.74 1.15 -12.40
C GLU A 5 21.23 1.92 -11.19
N GLU A 6 20.84 3.18 -11.39
CA GLU A 6 20.25 3.99 -10.32
C GLU A 6 18.92 3.42 -9.85
N ARG A 7 18.09 2.92 -10.75
CA ARG A 7 16.82 2.28 -10.40
C ARG A 7 17.04 0.99 -9.62
N ILE A 8 18.00 0.18 -10.02
CA ILE A 8 18.35 -1.05 -9.30
C ILE A 8 18.82 -0.72 -7.88
N LYS A 9 19.69 0.27 -7.74
CA LYS A 9 20.17 0.73 -6.44
C LYS A 9 19.03 1.26 -5.57
N ALA A 10 18.09 1.99 -6.17
CA ALA A 10 16.92 2.52 -5.45
C ALA A 10 16.04 1.40 -4.92
N ILE A 11 15.79 0.36 -5.72
CA ILE A 11 15.01 -0.82 -5.29
C ILE A 11 15.72 -1.52 -4.14
N GLN A 12 17.00 -1.78 -4.27
CA GLN A 12 17.78 -2.47 -3.24
C GLN A 12 17.82 -1.66 -1.94
N SER A 13 18.03 -0.36 -2.04
CA SER A 13 18.04 0.55 -0.89
C SER A 13 16.69 0.57 -0.17
N GLU A 14 15.59 0.58 -0.92
CA GLU A 14 14.24 0.51 -0.34
C GLU A 14 14.05 -0.79 0.43
N TRP A 15 14.49 -1.91 -0.11
CA TRP A 15 14.39 -3.20 0.57
C TRP A 15 15.24 -3.27 1.83
N ASP A 16 16.45 -2.70 1.79
CA ASP A 16 17.40 -2.77 2.91
C ASP A 16 17.04 -1.82 4.04
N ASN A 17 16.51 -0.64 3.71
CA ASN A 17 16.37 0.45 4.66
C ASN A 17 14.93 0.67 5.15
N ASN A 18 13.92 0.18 4.43
CA ASN A 18 12.54 0.34 4.87
C ASN A 18 12.19 -0.75 5.89
N PRO A 19 11.86 -0.39 7.15
CA PRO A 19 11.53 -1.38 8.18
C PRO A 19 10.36 -2.29 7.83
N ARG A 20 9.51 -1.87 6.90
CA ARG A 20 8.37 -2.65 6.43
C ARG A 20 8.79 -4.01 5.90
N TRP A 21 10.00 -4.10 5.32
CA TRP A 21 10.49 -5.29 4.63
C TRP A 21 11.47 -6.14 5.45
N LYS A 22 11.69 -5.81 6.72
CA LYS A 22 12.70 -6.47 7.55
C LYS A 22 12.57 -7.98 7.65
N ASP A 23 11.33 -8.49 7.61
CA ASP A 23 11.06 -9.92 7.74
C ASP A 23 10.76 -10.60 6.40
N VAL A 24 10.95 -9.89 5.30
CA VAL A 24 10.70 -10.41 3.96
C VAL A 24 11.97 -11.01 3.37
N LYS A 25 11.88 -12.26 2.96
CA LYS A 25 12.95 -12.96 2.22
C LYS A 25 12.55 -13.07 0.76
N ARG A 26 13.45 -12.68 -0.13
CA ARG A 26 13.17 -12.65 -1.56
C ARG A 26 14.01 -13.68 -2.29
N GLY A 27 13.38 -14.48 -3.15
CA GLY A 27 14.07 -15.42 -4.02
C GLY A 27 14.50 -14.80 -5.36
N TYR A 28 14.50 -13.47 -5.46
CA TYR A 28 14.85 -12.73 -6.67
C TYR A 28 15.63 -11.47 -6.31
N THR A 29 16.31 -10.87 -7.30
CA THR A 29 17.17 -9.71 -7.11
C THR A 29 16.48 -8.42 -7.56
N ALA A 30 17.02 -7.27 -7.12
CA ALA A 30 16.57 -5.97 -7.61
C ALA A 30 16.78 -5.84 -9.13
N GLU A 31 17.83 -6.46 -9.66
CA GLU A 31 18.09 -6.49 -11.11
C GLU A 31 16.98 -7.23 -11.86
N ALA A 32 16.51 -8.35 -11.32
CA ALA A 32 15.43 -9.11 -11.92
C ALA A 32 14.13 -8.29 -11.94
N VAL A 33 13.82 -7.56 -10.85
CA VAL A 33 12.66 -6.67 -10.78
C VAL A 33 12.75 -5.58 -11.83
N GLU A 34 13.89 -4.91 -11.93
CA GLU A 34 14.11 -3.86 -12.94
C GLU A 34 13.97 -4.41 -14.37
N ARG A 35 14.51 -5.59 -14.62
CA ARG A 35 14.43 -6.22 -15.95
C ARG A 35 12.99 -6.51 -16.38
N LEU A 36 12.15 -6.90 -15.44
CA LEU A 36 10.78 -7.35 -15.72
C LEU A 36 9.73 -6.23 -15.58
N ARG A 37 10.13 -5.03 -15.17
CA ARG A 37 9.19 -3.93 -15.00
C ARG A 37 8.60 -3.46 -16.33
N GLY A 38 7.45 -2.81 -16.27
CA GLY A 38 6.86 -2.14 -17.44
C GLY A 38 7.66 -0.90 -17.85
N SER A 39 7.40 -0.42 -19.06
CA SER A 39 8.08 0.76 -19.62
C SER A 39 7.68 2.06 -18.90
N LEU A 40 6.48 2.09 -18.30
CA LEU A 40 5.99 3.25 -17.57
C LEU A 40 5.72 2.86 -16.11
N LYS A 41 6.11 3.75 -15.19
CA LYS A 41 5.78 3.59 -13.78
C LYS A 41 4.42 4.20 -13.52
N VAL A 42 3.43 3.35 -13.30
CA VAL A 42 2.08 3.79 -12.96
C VAL A 42 2.06 4.22 -11.49
N GLU A 43 1.49 5.38 -11.23
CA GLU A 43 1.39 5.91 -9.87
C GLU A 43 -0.05 6.37 -9.60
N TYR A 44 -0.65 5.79 -8.58
CA TYR A 44 -1.96 6.20 -8.08
C TYR A 44 -1.75 6.94 -6.76
N THR A 45 -1.60 8.25 -6.84
CA THR A 45 -1.17 9.09 -5.72
C THR A 45 -2.08 8.97 -4.50
N LEU A 46 -3.39 9.05 -4.68
CA LEU A 46 -4.33 8.94 -3.55
C LEU A 46 -4.31 7.54 -2.94
N ALA A 47 -4.23 6.51 -3.76
CA ALA A 47 -4.15 5.13 -3.27
C ALA A 47 -2.87 4.91 -2.47
N ARG A 48 -1.74 5.44 -2.94
CA ARG A 48 -0.47 5.35 -2.23
C ARG A 48 -0.52 6.07 -0.89
N GLN A 49 -1.05 7.30 -0.87
CA GLN A 49 -1.18 8.07 0.35
C GLN A 49 -2.09 7.39 1.37
N GLY A 50 -3.20 6.82 0.91
CA GLY A 50 -4.11 6.06 1.77
C GLY A 50 -3.45 4.81 2.36
N ALA A 51 -2.70 4.08 1.55
CA ALA A 51 -1.99 2.88 2.00
C ALA A 51 -0.90 3.22 3.02
N GLU A 52 -0.15 4.29 2.80
CA GLU A 52 0.87 4.76 3.74
C GLU A 52 0.26 5.19 5.06
N LYS A 53 -0.86 5.90 5.00
CA LYS A 53 -1.59 6.34 6.18
C LYS A 53 -2.10 5.15 7.00
N LEU A 54 -2.68 4.16 6.34
CA LEU A 54 -3.13 2.94 7.02
C LEU A 54 -1.97 2.20 7.67
N TRP A 55 -0.86 2.04 6.96
CA TRP A 55 0.32 1.40 7.52
C TRP A 55 0.81 2.11 8.77
N LYS A 56 0.86 3.44 8.73
CA LYS A 56 1.23 4.25 9.89
C LYS A 56 0.29 4.03 11.07
N LEU A 57 -1.03 4.05 10.83
CA LEU A 57 -2.02 3.82 11.88
C LEU A 57 -1.84 2.43 12.52
N LEU A 58 -1.62 1.40 11.71
CA LEU A 58 -1.44 0.04 12.19
C LEU A 58 -0.19 -0.13 13.07
N ASN A 59 0.84 0.68 12.85
CA ASN A 59 2.09 0.59 13.59
C ASN A 59 2.17 1.53 14.80
N GLU A 60 1.44 2.64 14.79
CA GLU A 60 1.55 3.68 15.82
C GLU A 60 0.37 3.72 16.79
N GLU A 61 -0.82 3.33 16.35
CA GLU A 61 -2.02 3.40 17.17
C GLU A 61 -2.23 2.09 17.94
N PRO A 62 -2.84 2.14 19.15
CA PRO A 62 -3.16 0.92 19.90
C PRO A 62 -4.12 0.00 19.13
N TYR A 63 -5.03 0.57 18.37
CA TYR A 63 -5.96 -0.14 17.50
C TYR A 63 -6.45 0.82 16.42
N VAL A 64 -6.97 0.28 15.32
CA VAL A 64 -7.54 1.05 14.23
C VAL A 64 -9.03 0.71 14.13
N ASN A 65 -9.89 1.71 14.33
CA ASN A 65 -11.33 1.56 14.16
C ASN A 65 -11.66 1.32 12.69
N ALA A 66 -12.18 0.15 12.36
CA ALA A 66 -12.50 -0.20 10.99
C ALA A 66 -13.81 -0.98 10.92
N LEU A 67 -14.57 -0.76 9.86
CA LEU A 67 -15.76 -1.53 9.54
C LEU A 67 -15.82 -1.77 8.03
N GLY A 68 -16.56 -2.81 7.66
CA GLY A 68 -16.87 -3.06 6.26
C GLY A 68 -17.95 -2.10 5.75
N ALA A 69 -17.85 -1.72 4.48
CA ALA A 69 -18.88 -0.94 3.80
C ALA A 69 -19.21 -1.60 2.48
N LEU A 70 -20.48 -1.69 2.15
CA LEU A 70 -20.96 -2.26 0.88
C LEU A 70 -21.17 -1.18 -0.18
N THR A 71 -21.37 0.06 0.22
CA THR A 71 -21.63 1.19 -0.66
C THR A 71 -20.84 2.41 -0.25
N GLY A 72 -20.70 3.37 -1.19
CA GLY A 72 -20.06 4.65 -0.89
C GLY A 72 -20.79 5.45 0.18
N GLY A 73 -22.13 5.40 0.21
CA GLY A 73 -22.94 6.07 1.23
C GLY A 73 -22.63 5.57 2.63
N GLN A 74 -22.49 4.26 2.80
CA GLN A 74 -22.08 3.67 4.06
C GLN A 74 -20.67 4.13 4.46
N ALA A 75 -19.74 4.15 3.52
CA ALA A 75 -18.38 4.62 3.77
C ALA A 75 -18.35 6.07 4.24
N VAL A 76 -19.12 6.95 3.60
CA VAL A 76 -19.21 8.36 4.00
C VAL A 76 -19.74 8.49 5.44
N GLN A 77 -20.79 7.75 5.77
CA GLN A 77 -21.33 7.75 7.14
C GLN A 77 -20.34 7.25 8.17
N GLN A 78 -19.59 6.20 7.83
CA GLN A 78 -18.57 5.65 8.72
C GLN A 78 -17.44 6.66 8.97
N VAL A 79 -16.99 7.37 7.94
CA VAL A 79 -15.97 8.41 8.09
C VAL A 79 -16.49 9.54 8.99
N LYS A 80 -17.71 9.97 8.79
CA LYS A 80 -18.33 11.01 9.63
C LYS A 80 -18.48 10.56 11.08
N ALA A 81 -18.67 9.27 11.32
CA ALA A 81 -18.75 8.70 12.65
C ALA A 81 -17.38 8.55 13.33
N GLY A 82 -16.28 8.80 12.63
CA GLY A 82 -14.95 8.78 13.20
C GLY A 82 -14.12 7.53 12.93
N LEU A 83 -14.55 6.66 12.02
CA LEU A 83 -13.77 5.49 11.67
C LEU A 83 -12.51 5.87 10.91
N LYS A 84 -11.41 5.20 11.23
CA LYS A 84 -10.08 5.49 10.65
C LYS A 84 -9.78 4.67 9.41
N ALA A 85 -10.43 3.50 9.25
CA ALA A 85 -10.23 2.63 8.12
C ALA A 85 -11.55 1.98 7.71
N ILE A 86 -11.68 1.68 6.43
CA ILE A 86 -12.89 1.08 5.87
C ILE A 86 -12.49 -0.06 4.95
N TYR A 87 -13.13 -1.20 5.11
CA TYR A 87 -13.05 -2.30 4.17
C TYR A 87 -14.22 -2.19 3.19
N LEU A 88 -13.96 -1.73 1.97
CA LEU A 88 -14.99 -1.63 0.96
C LEU A 88 -15.10 -2.97 0.22
N SER A 89 -16.23 -3.66 0.39
CA SER A 89 -16.41 -4.97 -0.18
C SER A 89 -17.71 -5.05 -0.98
N LEU A 90 -17.60 -4.93 -2.27
CA LEU A 90 -18.72 -5.07 -3.18
C LEU A 90 -19.12 -6.53 -3.38
N SER A 91 -18.24 -7.48 -3.14
CA SER A 91 -18.52 -8.91 -3.30
C SER A 91 -19.56 -9.43 -2.31
N LEU A 92 -19.74 -8.79 -1.17
CA LEU A 92 -20.74 -9.16 -0.19
C LEU A 92 -22.18 -8.94 -0.67
N ILE A 93 -22.37 -8.15 -1.70
CA ILE A 93 -23.69 -7.89 -2.29
C ILE A 93 -24.24 -9.14 -2.97
N HIS A 94 -23.38 -10.07 -3.38
CA HIS A 94 -23.75 -11.24 -4.18
C HIS A 94 -23.96 -12.51 -3.35
N ILE A 95 -23.99 -12.41 -2.05
CA ILE A 95 -24.21 -13.55 -1.15
C ILE A 95 -25.69 -13.87 -1.03
#